data_8cef496e61ac9aa08fb044d543e4c83e
#
_entry.id   8cef496e61ac9aa08fb044d543e4c83e
#
_cell.length_a   1.000
_cell.length_b   1.000
_cell.length_c   1.000
_cell.angle_alpha   90.00
_cell.angle_beta   90.00
_cell.angle_gamma   90.00
#
_symmetry.space_group_name_H-M   'P 1'
#
loop_
_entity.id
_entity.type
_entity.pdbx_description
1 polymer ?
#
loop_
_entity_poly.entity_id
_entity_poly.type
_entity_poly.pdbx_seq_one_letter_code
_entity_poly.pdbx_strand_id
1 'polypeptide(L)'
;MARAVHRSGLVALGIATALMASCAFAAKDVVVAVGSNFTTLDPYDANDTLSQAVAKSFYQGLFGLDKEMKLKNVLAESYTVSDDGITYTVKLREGIKFQDGTDFNAAAVKANLDRASDPANHLKRYNLYKNIAKTEAIDPTTVKITLKQPFSAFINILAHPATAMISPAALEKYGKEIGFYPVGTGPYELDTWNQTDFVKVKKFAGYWQPGLPKLDSITWRPVADNNTRAAMLQTGEAQFAFPIPYEQATLLEKNKNIELMASPSIMQRYISMNVTQKPFDNPKVREALNYAINRPALVKVAFAGYATPATGVVPPSIAYAQSYKPWPYDPVKARELLKEAGYPNGFSTTLWSSHNHSTAQKVLQFTQQQLAQVGIKAQVTAIDAGQRAAEVEGKGQKESGVRMFYTGWSASTGEADWALSPLFASQNWPPTLFNTAFYSNKQVDDFLAQALKTNDPAEKTRLYKAAQDIIWQESPWIPLVVEKLVSAHSKNLTGFWIMPDTGFSFEDADLQ
;
A
#
# COMPACT_ATOMS: atom_id res chain seq x y z
N MET A 1 -96.94 -17.49 41.16
CA MET A 1 -96.55 -17.93 39.81
C MET A 1 -96.19 -16.68 39.02
N ALA A 2 -94.90 -16.34 38.86
CA ALA A 2 -94.45 -15.36 37.90
C ALA A 2 -92.95 -15.54 37.72
N ARG A 3 -92.47 -15.87 36.54
CA ARG A 3 -91.09 -16.04 36.19
C ARG A 3 -90.45 -14.69 35.93
N ALA A 4 -89.33 -14.37 36.65
CA ALA A 4 -88.49 -13.28 36.36
C ALA A 4 -87.39 -13.72 35.36
N VAL A 5 -87.24 -12.98 34.26
CA VAL A 5 -86.22 -13.19 33.25
C VAL A 5 -85.10 -12.20 33.53
N HIS A 6 -83.91 -12.71 33.84
CA HIS A 6 -82.71 -11.94 33.94
C HIS A 6 -82.03 -11.82 32.58
N ARG A 7 -81.87 -10.60 32.10
CA ARG A 7 -81.00 -10.29 30.94
C ARG A 7 -79.62 -9.94 31.47
N SER A 8 -78.62 -10.82 31.19
CA SER A 8 -77.20 -10.57 31.43
C SER A 8 -76.58 -9.85 30.21
N GLY A 9 -76.18 -8.63 30.39
CA GLY A 9 -75.40 -7.88 29.39
C GLY A 9 -73.95 -8.31 29.42
N LEU A 10 -73.47 -8.89 28.30
CA LEU A 10 -71.96 -9.06 28.10
C LEU A 10 -71.36 -7.75 27.62
N VAL A 11 -70.45 -7.21 28.46
CA VAL A 11 -69.52 -6.14 28.07
C VAL A 11 -68.31 -6.82 27.39
N ALA A 12 -68.21 -6.72 26.09
CA ALA A 12 -67.00 -7.15 25.36
C ALA A 12 -65.91 -6.07 25.50
N LEU A 13 -64.93 -6.36 26.31
CA LEU A 13 -63.72 -5.53 26.43
C LEU A 13 -62.75 -5.87 25.26
N GLY A 14 -62.76 -5.06 24.22
CA GLY A 14 -61.86 -5.19 23.09
C GLY A 14 -60.43 -4.77 23.48
N ILE A 15 -59.52 -5.72 23.71
CA ILE A 15 -58.11 -5.46 23.85
C ILE A 15 -57.51 -5.26 22.45
N ALA A 16 -57.32 -4.02 22.03
CA ALA A 16 -56.56 -3.68 20.84
C ALA A 16 -55.04 -3.86 21.15
N THR A 17 -54.51 -5.03 20.84
CA THR A 17 -53.05 -5.28 20.85
C THR A 17 -52.48 -4.56 19.64
N ALA A 18 -51.91 -3.37 19.87
CA ALA A 18 -51.09 -2.70 18.87
C ALA A 18 -49.78 -3.52 18.70
N LEU A 19 -49.71 -4.33 17.64
CA LEU A 19 -48.48 -4.88 17.15
C LEU A 19 -47.61 -3.69 16.66
N MET A 20 -46.72 -3.18 17.53
CA MET A 20 -45.56 -2.44 17.06
C MET A 20 -44.67 -3.43 16.34
N ALA A 21 -44.79 -3.49 15.02
CA ALA A 21 -43.81 -4.11 14.17
C ALA A 21 -42.54 -3.26 14.33
N SER A 22 -41.67 -3.68 15.24
CA SER A 22 -40.29 -3.25 15.24
C SER A 22 -39.72 -3.65 13.88
N CYS A 23 -39.55 -2.70 12.97
CA CYS A 23 -38.71 -2.92 11.82
C CYS A 23 -37.30 -3.21 12.37
N ALA A 24 -37.02 -4.49 12.59
CA ALA A 24 -35.63 -4.90 12.80
C ALA A 24 -34.91 -4.61 11.47
N PHE A 25 -34.23 -3.49 11.40
CA PHE A 25 -33.27 -3.28 10.32
C PHE A 25 -32.29 -4.45 10.39
N ALA A 26 -32.12 -5.16 9.28
CA ALA A 26 -31.09 -6.19 9.20
C ALA A 26 -29.74 -5.54 9.50
N ALA A 27 -28.94 -6.19 10.35
CA ALA A 27 -27.60 -5.68 10.67
C ALA A 27 -26.78 -5.58 9.38
N LYS A 28 -26.07 -4.46 9.22
CA LYS A 28 -25.21 -4.19 8.07
C LYS A 28 -23.82 -4.74 8.34
N ASP A 29 -23.72 -6.06 8.38
CA ASP A 29 -22.50 -6.80 8.63
C ASP A 29 -21.83 -7.21 7.32
N VAL A 30 -20.53 -6.93 7.18
CA VAL A 30 -19.74 -7.24 5.98
C VAL A 30 -18.60 -8.19 6.33
N VAL A 31 -18.44 -9.23 5.54
CA VAL A 31 -17.27 -10.11 5.56
C VAL A 31 -16.36 -9.73 4.40
N VAL A 32 -15.11 -9.43 4.73
CA VAL A 32 -14.03 -9.08 3.80
C VAL A 32 -13.01 -10.21 3.76
N ALA A 33 -13.02 -11.00 2.68
CA ALA A 33 -12.06 -12.10 2.49
C ALA A 33 -10.76 -11.57 1.88
N VAL A 34 -9.62 -11.78 2.57
CA VAL A 34 -8.29 -11.30 2.16
C VAL A 34 -7.28 -12.43 1.99
N GLY A 35 -6.23 -12.21 1.18
CA GLY A 35 -5.34 -13.28 0.71
C GLY A 35 -4.28 -13.76 1.71
N SER A 36 -4.08 -13.10 2.84
CA SER A 36 -3.10 -13.50 3.86
C SER A 36 -3.52 -13.07 5.25
N ASN A 37 -2.86 -13.62 6.27
CA ASN A 37 -3.11 -13.23 7.65
C ASN A 37 -2.45 -11.88 7.98
N PHE A 38 -2.88 -11.27 9.07
CA PHE A 38 -2.37 -10.01 9.61
C PHE A 38 -1.20 -10.30 10.56
N THR A 39 -0.15 -9.48 10.48
CA THR A 39 1.05 -9.65 11.32
C THR A 39 0.93 -8.92 12.64
N THR A 40 0.31 -7.73 12.63
CA THR A 40 0.08 -6.88 13.79
C THR A 40 -0.95 -5.81 13.44
N LEU A 41 -1.64 -5.28 14.45
CA LEU A 41 -2.50 -4.09 14.30
C LEU A 41 -1.82 -2.81 14.82
N ASP A 42 -0.53 -2.86 15.20
CA ASP A 42 0.27 -1.66 15.44
C ASP A 42 0.71 -1.07 14.09
N PRO A 43 0.21 0.12 13.69
CA PRO A 43 0.50 0.70 12.38
C PRO A 43 1.99 1.02 12.20
N TYR A 44 2.72 1.34 13.26
CA TYR A 44 4.15 1.65 13.22
C TYR A 44 5.05 0.42 13.10
N ASP A 45 4.52 -0.77 13.42
CA ASP A 45 5.24 -2.05 13.30
C ASP A 45 4.74 -2.92 12.14
N ALA A 46 3.61 -2.59 11.54
CA ALA A 46 3.07 -3.27 10.37
C ALA A 46 3.88 -2.92 9.10
N ASN A 47 4.57 -3.88 8.51
CA ASN A 47 5.30 -3.70 7.24
C ASN A 47 4.68 -4.44 6.06
N ASP A 48 3.55 -5.09 6.26
CA ASP A 48 2.73 -5.70 5.21
C ASP A 48 1.46 -4.88 4.94
N THR A 49 1.01 -4.92 3.70
CA THR A 49 -0.08 -4.08 3.20
C THR A 49 -1.43 -4.44 3.82
N LEU A 50 -1.70 -5.73 4.12
CA LEU A 50 -2.98 -6.14 4.66
C LEU A 50 -3.15 -5.74 6.12
N SER A 51 -2.09 -5.87 6.95
CA SER A 51 -2.11 -5.33 8.32
C SER A 51 -2.36 -3.83 8.32
N GLN A 52 -1.74 -3.07 7.40
CA GLN A 52 -2.00 -1.64 7.26
C GLN A 52 -3.43 -1.32 6.77
N ALA A 53 -3.98 -2.15 5.88
CA ALA A 53 -5.35 -1.97 5.40
C ALA A 53 -6.38 -2.17 6.52
N VAL A 54 -6.22 -3.20 7.34
CA VAL A 54 -7.08 -3.45 8.51
C VAL A 54 -6.90 -2.38 9.58
N ALA A 55 -5.68 -1.91 9.79
CA ALA A 55 -5.37 -0.83 10.74
C ALA A 55 -6.16 0.45 10.46
N LYS A 56 -6.52 0.74 9.22
CA LYS A 56 -7.41 1.86 8.83
C LYS A 56 -8.82 1.77 9.43
N SER A 57 -9.27 0.60 9.88
CA SER A 57 -10.51 0.47 10.64
C SER A 57 -10.42 1.21 11.97
N PHE A 58 -9.28 1.14 12.63
CA PHE A 58 -9.05 1.63 13.99
C PHE A 58 -8.46 3.03 14.06
N TYR A 59 -7.63 3.39 13.08
CA TYR A 59 -6.72 4.53 13.17
C TYR A 59 -6.87 5.49 12.02
N GLN A 60 -6.57 6.75 12.29
CA GLN A 60 -6.40 7.81 11.31
C GLN A 60 -5.09 8.56 11.56
N GLY A 61 -4.48 9.06 10.48
CA GLY A 61 -3.30 9.93 10.54
C GLY A 61 -3.67 11.41 10.63
N LEU A 62 -2.67 12.26 10.79
CA LEU A 62 -2.84 13.72 10.67
C LEU A 62 -3.29 14.10 9.26
N PHE A 63 -2.65 13.49 8.29
CA PHE A 63 -2.94 13.55 6.87
C PHE A 63 -3.23 12.16 6.33
N GLY A 64 -3.72 12.08 5.11
CA GLY A 64 -3.96 10.83 4.40
C GLY A 64 -3.85 11.04 2.90
N LEU A 65 -4.03 9.98 2.16
CA LEU A 65 -4.10 10.01 0.71
C LEU A 65 -5.53 9.68 0.27
N ASP A 66 -6.00 10.33 -0.79
CA ASP A 66 -7.28 10.00 -1.41
C ASP A 66 -7.13 8.83 -2.40
N LYS A 67 -8.20 8.47 -3.09
CA LYS A 67 -8.22 7.37 -4.07
C LYS A 67 -7.35 7.63 -5.31
N GLU A 68 -6.95 8.88 -5.54
CA GLU A 68 -6.00 9.29 -6.57
C GLU A 68 -4.56 9.49 -6.04
N MET A 69 -4.27 9.06 -4.79
CA MET A 69 -2.99 9.24 -4.09
C MET A 69 -2.61 10.71 -3.83
N LYS A 70 -3.60 11.60 -3.81
CA LYS A 70 -3.38 13.02 -3.46
C LYS A 70 -3.50 13.22 -1.96
N LEU A 71 -2.65 14.10 -1.44
CA LEU A 71 -2.64 14.47 -0.02
C LEU A 71 -3.98 15.10 0.39
N LYS A 72 -4.53 14.65 1.52
CA LYS A 72 -5.71 15.23 2.19
C LYS A 72 -5.49 15.42 3.67
N ASN A 73 -6.11 16.46 4.23
CA ASN A 73 -6.17 16.66 5.68
C ASN A 73 -7.16 15.65 6.31
N VAL A 74 -6.79 15.05 7.44
CA VAL A 74 -7.65 14.12 8.20
C VAL A 74 -7.82 14.64 9.62
N LEU A 75 -6.92 14.31 10.56
CA LEU A 75 -6.94 14.84 11.93
C LEU A 75 -6.29 16.23 12.03
N ALA A 76 -5.48 16.62 11.06
CA ALA A 76 -4.99 17.99 10.91
C ALA A 76 -5.95 18.84 10.07
N GLU A 77 -6.05 20.14 10.38
CA GLU A 77 -6.75 21.15 9.58
C GLU A 77 -5.84 21.80 8.55
N SER A 78 -4.60 22.09 8.96
CA SER A 78 -3.61 22.77 8.13
C SER A 78 -2.19 22.55 8.66
N TYR A 79 -1.23 22.96 7.88
CA TYR A 79 0.17 23.05 8.30
C TYR A 79 0.88 24.22 7.63
N THR A 80 1.99 24.64 8.26
CA THR A 80 2.96 25.56 7.68
C THR A 80 4.36 24.98 7.81
N VAL A 81 5.26 25.41 6.92
CA VAL A 81 6.67 25.01 6.91
C VAL A 81 7.52 26.26 7.01
N SER A 82 8.56 26.25 7.83
CA SER A 82 9.53 27.32 7.92
C SER A 82 10.33 27.47 6.61
N ASP A 83 10.88 28.65 6.36
CA ASP A 83 11.62 28.95 5.14
C ASP A 83 12.85 28.04 4.93
N ASP A 84 13.44 27.56 6.01
CA ASP A 84 14.56 26.59 5.98
C ASP A 84 14.12 25.15 5.74
N GLY A 85 12.81 24.89 5.66
CA GLY A 85 12.23 23.55 5.42
C GLY A 85 12.39 22.56 6.57
N ILE A 86 12.75 23.03 7.78
CA ILE A 86 13.08 22.17 8.93
C ILE A 86 11.91 22.07 9.92
N THR A 87 11.13 23.15 10.09
CA THR A 87 10.08 23.21 11.10
C THR A 87 8.70 23.14 10.46
N TYR A 88 7.90 22.17 10.89
CA TYR A 88 6.52 22.00 10.50
C TYR A 88 5.61 22.34 11.67
N THR A 89 4.68 23.29 11.49
CA THR A 89 3.65 23.62 12.49
C THR A 89 2.32 23.12 11.96
N VAL A 90 1.72 22.17 12.70
CA VAL A 90 0.48 21.50 12.31
C VAL A 90 -0.64 21.93 13.24
N LYS A 91 -1.75 22.40 12.67
CA LYS A 91 -3.01 22.67 13.37
C LYS A 91 -3.89 21.43 13.36
N LEU A 92 -4.43 21.05 14.49
CA LEU A 92 -5.25 19.87 14.71
C LEU A 92 -6.73 20.24 14.77
N ARG A 93 -7.61 19.32 14.37
CA ARG A 93 -9.04 19.40 14.60
C ARG A 93 -9.34 19.25 16.09
N GLU A 94 -10.39 19.91 16.54
CA GLU A 94 -10.85 19.86 17.93
C GLU A 94 -12.02 18.86 18.08
N GLY A 95 -12.25 18.41 19.34
CA GLY A 95 -13.40 17.61 19.70
C GLY A 95 -13.34 16.14 19.27
N ILE A 96 -12.21 15.67 18.75
CA ILE A 96 -12.03 14.28 18.37
C ILE A 96 -11.63 13.45 19.59
N LYS A 97 -12.23 12.26 19.74
CA LYS A 97 -11.90 11.30 20.78
C LYS A 97 -11.36 10.01 20.22
N PHE A 98 -10.46 9.39 20.98
CA PHE A 98 -10.08 8.00 20.77
C PHE A 98 -11.22 7.04 21.19
N GLN A 99 -11.15 5.82 20.75
CA GLN A 99 -12.14 4.76 21.06
C GLN A 99 -12.22 4.44 22.56
N ASP A 100 -11.18 4.74 23.34
CA ASP A 100 -11.18 4.63 24.80
C ASP A 100 -11.78 5.87 25.54
N GLY A 101 -12.30 6.83 24.78
CA GLY A 101 -12.92 8.07 25.29
C GLY A 101 -11.94 9.19 25.63
N THR A 102 -10.63 8.97 25.55
CA THR A 102 -9.61 10.02 25.75
C THR A 102 -9.58 11.00 24.58
N ASP A 103 -9.10 12.22 24.83
CA ASP A 103 -9.08 13.28 23.82
C ASP A 103 -7.90 13.13 22.85
N PHE A 104 -8.17 13.28 21.56
CA PHE A 104 -7.12 13.50 20.58
C PHE A 104 -6.66 14.97 20.64
N ASN A 105 -5.37 15.19 20.83
CA ASN A 105 -4.77 16.52 20.96
C ASN A 105 -3.27 16.49 20.62
N ALA A 106 -2.60 17.65 20.73
CA ALA A 106 -1.18 17.79 20.44
C ALA A 106 -0.26 16.89 21.28
N ALA A 107 -0.63 16.63 22.54
CA ALA A 107 0.12 15.72 23.41
C ALA A 107 0.05 14.27 22.90
N ALA A 108 -1.10 13.85 22.35
CA ALA A 108 -1.26 12.53 21.75
C ALA A 108 -0.39 12.40 20.49
N VAL A 109 -0.35 13.43 19.64
CA VAL A 109 0.53 13.45 18.45
C VAL A 109 2.00 13.35 18.86
N LYS A 110 2.41 14.15 19.86
CA LYS A 110 3.77 14.08 20.39
C LYS A 110 4.13 12.69 20.88
N ALA A 111 3.28 12.04 21.67
CA ALA A 111 3.52 10.70 22.20
C ALA A 111 3.74 9.67 21.07
N ASN A 112 2.94 9.74 20.01
CA ASN A 112 3.06 8.86 18.85
C ASN A 112 4.35 9.09 18.06
N LEU A 113 4.66 10.35 17.74
CA LEU A 113 5.86 10.67 16.95
C LEU A 113 7.16 10.46 17.72
N ASP A 114 7.18 10.74 19.02
CA ASP A 114 8.34 10.43 19.88
C ASP A 114 8.59 8.91 19.92
N ARG A 115 7.51 8.11 20.09
CA ARG A 115 7.62 6.64 19.99
C ARG A 115 8.16 6.19 18.63
N ALA A 116 7.66 6.75 17.55
CA ALA A 116 8.01 6.36 16.19
C ALA A 116 9.47 6.72 15.81
N SER A 117 9.97 7.84 16.32
CA SER A 117 11.31 8.36 16.03
C SER A 117 12.40 7.87 17.00
N ASP A 118 12.05 7.14 18.05
CA ASP A 118 13.00 6.54 18.98
C ASP A 118 13.48 5.17 18.46
N PRO A 119 14.76 5.01 18.09
CA PRO A 119 15.31 3.75 17.62
C PRO A 119 15.25 2.62 18.65
N ALA A 120 15.17 2.94 19.95
CA ALA A 120 15.09 1.94 21.02
C ALA A 120 13.78 1.14 20.98
N ASN A 121 12.73 1.64 20.33
CA ASN A 121 11.49 0.91 20.15
C ASN A 121 11.53 -0.18 19.07
N HIS A 122 12.57 -0.22 18.24
CA HIS A 122 12.79 -1.22 17.18
C HIS A 122 11.61 -1.39 16.23
N LEU A 123 10.85 -0.32 15.97
CA LEU A 123 9.69 -0.35 15.09
C LEU A 123 10.12 -0.53 13.63
N LYS A 124 9.45 -1.41 12.90
CA LYS A 124 9.78 -1.73 11.50
C LYS A 124 9.70 -0.50 10.58
N ARG A 125 8.87 0.49 10.92
CA ARG A 125 8.71 1.73 10.15
C ARG A 125 9.60 2.89 10.63
N TYR A 126 10.52 2.67 11.56
CA TYR A 126 11.44 3.70 12.07
C TYR A 126 12.08 4.56 10.97
N ASN A 127 12.43 3.96 9.83
CA ASN A 127 13.06 4.70 8.72
C ASN A 127 12.22 5.87 8.18
N LEU A 128 10.89 5.85 8.35
CA LEU A 128 10.02 6.97 7.97
C LEU A 128 10.20 8.17 8.91
N TYR A 129 10.55 7.93 10.17
CA TYR A 129 10.54 8.94 11.23
C TYR A 129 11.92 9.36 11.72
N LYS A 130 12.98 8.66 11.31
CA LYS A 130 14.37 8.90 11.78
C LYS A 130 14.87 10.34 11.57
N ASN A 131 14.25 11.10 10.65
CA ASN A 131 14.58 12.51 10.40
C ASN A 131 13.92 13.47 11.39
N ILE A 132 12.97 13.03 12.22
CA ILE A 132 12.39 13.85 13.29
C ILE A 132 13.47 14.06 14.35
N ALA A 133 13.78 15.33 14.66
CA ALA A 133 14.66 15.72 15.74
C ALA A 133 13.88 15.95 17.04
N LYS A 134 12.68 16.56 16.95
CA LYS A 134 11.87 16.92 18.11
C LYS A 134 10.41 17.10 17.71
N THR A 135 9.50 16.67 18.60
CA THR A 135 8.07 16.96 18.52
C THR A 135 7.63 17.72 19.78
N GLU A 136 6.93 18.82 19.62
CA GLU A 136 6.47 19.70 20.70
C GLU A 136 4.97 19.95 20.61
N ALA A 137 4.24 19.73 21.70
CA ALA A 137 2.87 20.19 21.85
C ALA A 137 2.92 21.64 22.34
N ILE A 138 2.60 22.59 21.48
CA ILE A 138 2.67 24.04 21.79
C ILE A 138 1.44 24.45 22.61
N ASP A 139 0.29 23.98 22.19
CA ASP A 139 -1.00 24.09 22.84
C ASP A 139 -1.83 22.83 22.51
N PRO A 140 -3.04 22.65 23.02
CA PRO A 140 -3.84 21.43 22.77
C PRO A 140 -4.08 21.12 21.29
N THR A 141 -4.06 22.13 20.41
CA THR A 141 -4.38 22.02 18.97
C THR A 141 -3.22 22.33 18.04
N THR A 142 -2.02 22.59 18.57
CA THR A 142 -0.85 22.95 17.76
C THR A 142 0.34 22.08 18.09
N VAL A 143 0.84 21.39 17.06
CA VAL A 143 2.06 20.57 17.15
C VAL A 143 3.15 21.23 16.30
N LYS A 144 4.36 21.31 16.87
CA LYS A 144 5.56 21.73 16.15
C LYS A 144 6.49 20.53 16.03
N ILE A 145 6.87 20.20 14.80
CA ILE A 145 7.77 19.10 14.46
C ILE A 145 9.03 19.69 13.84
N THR A 146 10.17 19.44 14.45
CA THR A 146 11.47 19.88 13.95
C THR A 146 12.20 18.69 13.35
N LEU A 147 12.70 18.81 12.14
CA LEU A 147 13.49 17.81 11.45
C LEU A 147 14.98 18.03 11.68
N LYS A 148 15.79 16.99 11.52
CA LYS A 148 17.26 17.05 11.56
C LYS A 148 17.85 17.76 10.34
N GLN A 149 17.15 17.72 9.22
CA GLN A 149 17.51 18.36 7.94
C GLN A 149 16.24 18.61 7.12
N PRO A 150 16.27 19.54 6.16
CA PRO A 150 15.13 19.79 5.27
C PRO A 150 14.69 18.52 4.56
N PHE A 151 13.37 18.29 4.55
CA PHE A 151 12.78 17.12 3.92
C PHE A 151 11.37 17.44 3.44
N SER A 152 11.24 17.97 2.24
CA SER A 152 9.96 18.48 1.71
C SER A 152 8.91 17.39 1.43
N ALA A 153 9.29 16.11 1.45
CA ALA A 153 8.37 14.96 1.40
C ALA A 153 7.80 14.59 2.79
N PHE A 154 8.10 15.34 3.85
CA PHE A 154 7.73 14.96 5.22
C PHE A 154 6.22 14.89 5.44
N ILE A 155 5.43 15.79 4.84
CA ILE A 155 3.96 15.71 4.94
C ILE A 155 3.43 14.41 4.32
N ASN A 156 4.05 13.94 3.26
CA ASN A 156 3.71 12.64 2.66
C ASN A 156 4.06 11.46 3.58
N ILE A 157 5.14 11.58 4.39
CA ILE A 157 5.41 10.62 5.47
C ILE A 157 4.28 10.66 6.52
N LEU A 158 3.82 11.85 6.91
CA LEU A 158 2.71 11.99 7.85
C LEU A 158 1.36 11.51 7.29
N ALA A 159 1.23 11.37 5.96
CA ALA A 159 0.06 10.80 5.29
C ALA A 159 0.16 9.29 5.07
N HIS A 160 1.33 8.69 5.29
CA HIS A 160 1.52 7.25 5.15
C HIS A 160 0.65 6.48 6.17
N PRO A 161 0.01 5.36 5.81
CA PRO A 161 -0.85 4.58 6.70
C PRO A 161 -0.20 4.18 8.04
N ALA A 162 1.12 4.04 8.05
CA ALA A 162 1.87 3.78 9.27
C ALA A 162 1.92 4.96 10.26
N THR A 163 1.64 6.20 9.81
CA THR A 163 1.63 7.39 10.68
C THR A 163 0.23 7.65 11.21
N ALA A 164 -0.36 6.65 11.83
CA ALA A 164 -1.69 6.73 12.40
C ALA A 164 -1.63 6.96 13.92
N MET A 165 -2.62 7.67 14.47
CA MET A 165 -2.60 8.07 15.88
C MET A 165 -3.20 6.99 16.77
N ILE A 166 -2.39 6.48 17.70
CA ILE A 166 -2.77 5.53 18.76
C ILE A 166 -3.06 6.32 20.04
N SER A 167 -4.06 5.90 20.82
CA SER A 167 -4.32 6.48 22.15
C SER A 167 -3.09 6.37 23.05
N PRO A 168 -2.58 7.47 23.64
CA PRO A 168 -1.49 7.42 24.59
C PRO A 168 -1.81 6.56 25.83
N ALA A 169 -3.07 6.57 26.30
CA ALA A 169 -3.50 5.71 27.41
C ALA A 169 -3.43 4.23 27.05
N ALA A 170 -3.77 3.87 25.80
CA ALA A 170 -3.60 2.50 25.32
C ALA A 170 -2.12 2.12 25.17
N LEU A 171 -1.28 3.03 24.68
CA LEU A 171 0.19 2.81 24.60
C LEU A 171 0.79 2.58 26.01
N GLU A 172 0.39 3.35 27.00
CA GLU A 172 0.83 3.17 28.38
C GLU A 172 0.35 1.83 28.97
N LYS A 173 -0.91 1.48 28.72
CA LYS A 173 -1.53 0.27 29.26
C LYS A 173 -0.98 -1.02 28.65
N TYR A 174 -0.81 -1.07 27.31
CA TYR A 174 -0.50 -2.28 26.60
C TYR A 174 0.97 -2.37 26.13
N GLY A 175 1.71 -1.27 26.09
CA GLY A 175 3.12 -1.23 25.71
C GLY A 175 3.39 -1.95 24.39
N LYS A 176 4.24 -3.00 24.42
CA LYS A 176 4.60 -3.80 23.24
C LYS A 176 3.45 -4.65 22.68
N GLU A 177 2.41 -4.88 23.48
CA GLU A 177 1.25 -5.67 23.07
C GLU A 177 0.17 -4.83 22.38
N ILE A 178 0.40 -3.53 22.15
CA ILE A 178 -0.55 -2.60 21.49
C ILE A 178 -1.05 -3.15 20.15
N GLY A 179 -0.25 -3.95 19.46
CA GLY A 179 -0.62 -4.60 18.22
C GLY A 179 -1.80 -5.59 18.33
N PHE A 180 -2.17 -6.00 19.55
CA PHE A 180 -3.35 -6.84 19.84
C PHE A 180 -4.53 -6.06 20.38
N TYR A 181 -4.33 -4.82 20.79
CA TYR A 181 -5.32 -3.96 21.45
C TYR A 181 -5.40 -2.58 20.76
N PRO A 182 -5.81 -2.55 19.47
CA PRO A 182 -5.85 -1.29 18.73
C PRO A 182 -6.85 -0.32 19.33
N VAL A 183 -6.40 0.91 19.57
CA VAL A 183 -7.24 2.03 20.05
C VAL A 183 -6.80 3.30 19.32
N GLY A 184 -7.65 3.80 18.44
CA GLY A 184 -7.41 4.97 17.60
C GLY A 184 -8.61 5.89 17.51
N THR A 185 -8.64 6.72 16.47
CA THR A 185 -9.73 7.67 16.17
C THR A 185 -10.59 7.21 14.99
N GLY A 186 -10.35 6.00 14.48
CA GLY A 186 -11.00 5.49 13.28
C GLY A 186 -12.47 5.14 13.47
N PRO A 187 -13.18 4.83 12.35
CA PRO A 187 -14.63 4.61 12.33
C PRO A 187 -15.08 3.33 13.04
N TYR A 188 -14.19 2.37 13.22
CA TYR A 188 -14.51 1.09 13.85
C TYR A 188 -13.57 0.81 15.02
N GLU A 189 -14.07 0.12 16.03
CA GLU A 189 -13.32 -0.38 17.18
C GLU A 189 -13.23 -1.90 17.17
N LEU A 190 -12.26 -2.48 17.88
CA LEU A 190 -12.10 -3.93 17.93
C LEU A 190 -13.28 -4.56 18.67
N ASP A 191 -13.93 -5.54 18.05
CA ASP A 191 -14.90 -6.41 18.68
C ASP A 191 -14.21 -7.70 19.14
N THR A 192 -13.62 -8.45 18.22
CA THR A 192 -12.95 -9.72 18.51
C THR A 192 -11.79 -9.95 17.53
N TRP A 193 -10.67 -10.44 18.02
CA TRP A 193 -9.59 -10.95 17.19
C TRP A 193 -9.26 -12.41 17.52
N ASN A 194 -9.61 -13.29 16.59
CA ASN A 194 -9.10 -14.64 16.56
C ASN A 194 -7.88 -14.68 15.63
N GLN A 195 -6.67 -14.77 16.19
CA GLN A 195 -5.41 -14.63 15.45
C GLN A 195 -5.23 -15.66 14.32
N THR A 196 -5.96 -16.77 14.37
CA THR A 196 -5.87 -17.85 13.36
C THR A 196 -6.99 -17.79 12.32
N ASP A 197 -8.03 -16.95 12.51
CA ASP A 197 -9.23 -16.99 11.67
C ASP A 197 -9.67 -15.59 11.19
N PHE A 198 -9.89 -14.61 12.10
CA PHE A 198 -10.44 -13.31 11.72
C PHE A 198 -10.15 -12.19 12.71
N VAL A 199 -10.25 -10.95 12.21
CA VAL A 199 -10.41 -9.72 12.98
C VAL A 199 -11.83 -9.19 12.75
N LYS A 200 -12.65 -9.09 13.78
CA LYS A 200 -13.95 -8.45 13.72
C LYS A 200 -13.91 -7.08 14.37
N VAL A 201 -14.41 -6.10 13.66
CA VAL A 201 -14.57 -4.73 14.11
C VAL A 201 -16.04 -4.35 14.11
N LYS A 202 -16.45 -3.50 15.05
CA LYS A 202 -17.78 -2.94 15.14
C LYS A 202 -17.74 -1.43 15.02
N LYS A 203 -18.86 -0.84 14.62
CA LYS A 203 -19.02 0.61 14.54
C LYS A 203 -18.63 1.29 15.84
N PHE A 204 -17.78 2.30 15.77
CA PHE A 204 -17.46 3.19 16.87
C PHE A 204 -18.54 4.29 16.98
N ALA A 205 -19.37 4.22 18.03
CA ALA A 205 -20.48 5.16 18.23
C ALA A 205 -20.02 6.61 18.44
N GLY A 206 -18.78 6.79 18.93
CA GLY A 206 -18.15 8.10 19.16
C GLY A 206 -17.37 8.64 17.96
N TYR A 207 -17.54 8.06 16.77
CA TYR A 207 -16.79 8.52 15.60
C TYR A 207 -17.13 9.98 15.26
N TRP A 208 -16.10 10.77 15.02
CA TRP A 208 -16.21 12.23 14.92
C TRP A 208 -16.89 12.75 13.65
N GLN A 209 -16.96 11.93 12.57
CA GLN A 209 -17.66 12.31 11.36
C GLN A 209 -19.15 11.94 11.45
N PRO A 210 -20.06 12.92 11.34
CA PRO A 210 -21.50 12.67 11.50
C PRO A 210 -22.05 11.68 10.46
N GLY A 211 -22.83 10.72 10.92
CA GLY A 211 -23.51 9.74 10.07
C GLY A 211 -22.63 8.58 9.59
N LEU A 212 -21.37 8.53 10.00
CA LEU A 212 -20.43 7.48 9.66
C LEU A 212 -19.96 6.70 10.91
N PRO A 213 -19.51 5.46 10.73
CA PRO A 213 -19.69 4.62 9.56
C PRO A 213 -21.14 4.15 9.45
N LYS A 214 -21.56 3.65 8.27
CA LYS A 214 -22.93 3.15 8.04
C LYS A 214 -23.06 1.65 8.30
N LEU A 215 -21.96 0.89 8.12
CA LEU A 215 -21.93 -0.54 8.46
C LEU A 215 -21.89 -0.72 9.98
N ASP A 216 -22.53 -1.78 10.46
CA ASP A 216 -22.54 -2.12 11.88
C ASP A 216 -21.25 -2.87 12.27
N SER A 217 -20.79 -3.79 11.41
CA SER A 217 -19.51 -4.50 11.62
C SER A 217 -18.82 -4.88 10.31
N ILE A 218 -17.51 -5.13 10.42
CA ILE A 218 -16.68 -5.72 9.36
C ILE A 218 -15.91 -6.90 9.96
N THR A 219 -16.00 -8.06 9.32
CA THR A 219 -15.18 -9.22 9.64
C THR A 219 -14.10 -9.39 8.57
N TRP A 220 -12.86 -9.09 8.93
CA TRP A 220 -11.69 -9.31 8.08
C TRP A 220 -11.24 -10.75 8.22
N ARG A 221 -11.37 -11.53 7.14
CA ARG A 221 -11.11 -12.96 7.16
C ARG A 221 -9.96 -13.34 6.22
N PRO A 222 -8.81 -13.77 6.74
CA PRO A 222 -7.72 -14.31 5.95
C PRO A 222 -8.15 -15.64 5.29
N VAL A 223 -8.05 -15.71 3.97
CA VAL A 223 -8.35 -16.90 3.16
C VAL A 223 -7.26 -17.04 2.12
N ALA A 224 -6.23 -17.82 2.43
CA ALA A 224 -5.05 -17.96 1.59
C ALA A 224 -5.35 -18.67 0.26
N ASP A 225 -6.27 -19.64 0.28
CA ASP A 225 -6.67 -20.35 -0.94
C ASP A 225 -7.53 -19.44 -1.84
N ASN A 226 -7.06 -19.26 -3.06
CA ASN A 226 -7.67 -18.37 -4.05
C ASN A 226 -9.08 -18.83 -4.48
N ASN A 227 -9.32 -20.14 -4.60
CA ASN A 227 -10.59 -20.67 -5.05
C ASN A 227 -11.64 -20.54 -3.94
N THR A 228 -11.25 -20.84 -2.70
CA THR A 228 -12.11 -20.65 -1.51
C THR A 228 -12.51 -19.19 -1.38
N ARG A 229 -11.57 -18.25 -1.55
CA ARG A 229 -11.87 -16.81 -1.45
C ARG A 229 -12.87 -16.35 -2.53
N ALA A 230 -12.72 -16.82 -3.75
CA ALA A 230 -13.68 -16.55 -4.83
C ALA A 230 -15.05 -17.22 -4.58
N ALA A 231 -15.07 -18.45 -4.04
CA ALA A 231 -16.29 -19.18 -3.72
C ALA A 231 -17.10 -18.49 -2.61
N MET A 232 -16.46 -17.98 -1.56
CA MET A 232 -17.13 -17.23 -0.49
C MET A 232 -17.92 -16.03 -1.03
N LEU A 233 -17.39 -15.34 -2.04
CA LEU A 233 -18.11 -14.25 -2.69
C LEU A 233 -19.31 -14.77 -3.52
N GLN A 234 -19.14 -15.90 -4.24
CA GLN A 234 -20.20 -16.49 -5.04
C GLN A 234 -21.36 -17.01 -4.20
N THR A 235 -21.09 -17.53 -3.00
CA THR A 235 -22.09 -18.04 -2.07
C THR A 235 -22.73 -16.95 -1.20
N GLY A 236 -22.17 -15.73 -1.21
CA GLY A 236 -22.62 -14.63 -0.35
C GLY A 236 -22.05 -14.70 1.07
N GLU A 237 -21.15 -15.64 1.39
CA GLU A 237 -20.45 -15.70 2.68
C GLU A 237 -19.54 -14.49 2.89
N ALA A 238 -18.94 -13.97 1.81
CA ALA A 238 -18.22 -12.70 1.82
C ALA A 238 -18.90 -11.68 0.89
N GLN A 239 -18.87 -10.40 1.29
CA GLN A 239 -19.37 -9.29 0.48
C GLN A 239 -18.27 -8.60 -0.31
N PHE A 240 -17.00 -8.81 0.07
CA PHE A 240 -15.84 -8.31 -0.63
C PHE A 240 -14.70 -9.34 -0.58
N ALA A 241 -13.95 -9.47 -1.66
CA ALA A 241 -12.78 -10.35 -1.74
C ALA A 241 -11.61 -9.71 -2.48
N PHE A 242 -10.40 -9.82 -1.90
CA PHE A 242 -9.14 -9.32 -2.45
C PHE A 242 -7.93 -10.15 -1.98
N PRO A 243 -6.96 -10.41 -2.84
CA PRO A 243 -6.99 -10.26 -4.30
C PRO A 243 -7.86 -11.34 -4.95
N ILE A 244 -8.42 -11.03 -6.13
CA ILE A 244 -9.05 -12.03 -6.98
C ILE A 244 -7.98 -12.54 -7.96
N PRO A 245 -7.76 -13.86 -8.06
CA PRO A 245 -6.84 -14.42 -9.03
C PRO A 245 -7.38 -14.19 -10.44
N TYR A 246 -6.48 -13.90 -11.37
CA TYR A 246 -6.85 -13.54 -12.74
C TYR A 246 -7.65 -14.66 -13.44
N GLU A 247 -7.37 -15.90 -13.11
CA GLU A 247 -8.08 -17.07 -13.63
C GLU A 247 -9.55 -17.12 -13.18
N GLN A 248 -9.86 -16.60 -11.99
CA GLN A 248 -11.21 -16.54 -11.43
C GLN A 248 -11.99 -15.29 -11.88
N ALA A 249 -11.29 -14.25 -12.28
CA ALA A 249 -11.92 -12.97 -12.65
C ALA A 249 -13.01 -13.15 -13.72
N THR A 250 -12.72 -13.86 -14.79
CA THR A 250 -13.67 -14.12 -15.90
C THR A 250 -14.90 -14.93 -15.46
N LEU A 251 -14.77 -15.78 -14.45
CA LEU A 251 -15.91 -16.55 -13.91
C LEU A 251 -16.80 -15.65 -13.06
N LEU A 252 -16.20 -14.79 -12.23
CA LEU A 252 -16.91 -13.85 -11.37
C LEU A 252 -17.69 -12.80 -12.16
N GLU A 253 -17.13 -12.31 -13.28
CA GLU A 253 -17.81 -11.37 -14.19
C GLU A 253 -19.16 -11.89 -14.72
N LYS A 254 -19.35 -13.21 -14.81
CA LYS A 254 -20.59 -13.83 -15.25
C LYS A 254 -21.69 -13.86 -14.18
N ASN A 255 -21.34 -13.64 -12.93
CA ASN A 255 -22.29 -13.63 -11.83
C ASN A 255 -22.99 -12.27 -11.74
N LYS A 256 -24.32 -12.27 -11.90
CA LYS A 256 -25.12 -11.03 -11.93
C LYS A 256 -25.12 -10.26 -10.60
N ASN A 257 -24.82 -10.93 -9.49
CA ASN A 257 -24.82 -10.35 -8.14
C ASN A 257 -23.44 -9.86 -7.70
N ILE A 258 -22.40 -10.08 -8.52
CA ILE A 258 -21.02 -9.71 -8.24
C ILE A 258 -20.58 -8.65 -9.22
N GLU A 259 -19.75 -7.73 -8.77
CA GLU A 259 -19.01 -6.79 -9.59
C GLU A 259 -17.51 -7.04 -9.43
N LEU A 260 -16.81 -7.19 -10.56
CA LEU A 260 -15.37 -7.28 -10.62
C LEU A 260 -14.79 -5.89 -10.82
N MET A 261 -13.77 -5.54 -10.01
CA MET A 261 -13.05 -4.28 -10.10
C MET A 261 -11.58 -4.53 -10.48
N ALA A 262 -11.06 -3.72 -11.40
CA ALA A 262 -9.65 -3.68 -11.77
C ALA A 262 -9.12 -2.26 -11.57
N SER A 263 -8.79 -1.93 -10.34
CA SER A 263 -8.37 -0.58 -9.93
C SER A 263 -6.90 -0.32 -10.25
N PRO A 264 -6.50 0.91 -10.58
CA PRO A 264 -5.09 1.27 -10.70
C PRO A 264 -4.33 1.00 -9.41
N SER A 265 -3.04 0.60 -9.53
CA SER A 265 -2.14 0.50 -8.37
C SER A 265 -0.87 1.34 -8.55
N ILE A 266 -0.11 1.45 -7.47
CA ILE A 266 1.24 2.01 -7.46
C ILE A 266 2.30 0.89 -7.42
N MET A 267 1.91 -0.37 -7.60
CA MET A 267 2.83 -1.50 -7.62
C MET A 267 3.50 -1.61 -8.98
N GLN A 268 4.73 -1.17 -9.06
CA GLN A 268 5.56 -1.33 -10.25
C GLN A 268 6.41 -2.58 -10.15
N ARG A 269 6.35 -3.45 -11.18
CA ARG A 269 7.22 -4.61 -11.32
C ARG A 269 8.39 -4.29 -12.25
N TYR A 270 9.56 -4.71 -11.83
CA TYR A 270 10.79 -4.50 -12.59
C TYR A 270 11.82 -5.59 -12.32
N ILE A 271 12.86 -5.62 -13.14
CA ILE A 271 14.06 -6.39 -12.90
C ILE A 271 15.20 -5.40 -12.74
N SER A 272 15.83 -5.36 -11.56
CA SER A 272 17.08 -4.59 -11.37
C SER A 272 18.25 -5.37 -11.94
N MET A 273 19.21 -4.66 -12.53
CA MET A 273 20.46 -5.19 -13.05
C MET A 273 21.62 -4.64 -12.22
N ASN A 274 22.50 -5.51 -11.73
CA ASN A 274 23.69 -5.06 -10.98
C ASN A 274 24.67 -4.36 -11.93
N VAL A 275 24.56 -3.02 -12.02
CA VAL A 275 25.30 -2.21 -12.98
C VAL A 275 26.80 -2.10 -12.68
N THR A 276 27.25 -2.63 -11.55
CA THR A 276 28.68 -2.66 -11.19
C THR A 276 29.39 -3.93 -11.65
N GLN A 277 28.65 -4.87 -12.25
CA GLN A 277 29.18 -6.17 -12.63
C GLN A 277 28.92 -6.48 -14.10
N LYS A 278 29.93 -7.09 -14.74
CA LYS A 278 29.79 -7.55 -16.14
C LYS A 278 28.69 -8.60 -16.26
N PRO A 279 27.93 -8.53 -17.33
CA PRO A 279 28.03 -7.58 -18.45
C PRO A 279 27.17 -6.31 -18.27
N PHE A 280 26.50 -6.13 -17.10
CA PHE A 280 25.53 -5.06 -16.87
C PHE A 280 26.19 -3.70 -16.56
N ASP A 281 27.52 -3.65 -16.40
CA ASP A 281 28.32 -2.42 -16.35
C ASP A 281 28.29 -1.66 -17.69
N ASN A 282 28.00 -2.36 -18.80
CA ASN A 282 27.86 -1.75 -20.12
C ASN A 282 26.42 -1.25 -20.37
N PRO A 283 26.20 0.06 -20.62
CA PRO A 283 24.87 0.62 -20.88
C PRO A 283 24.15 -0.02 -22.08
N LYS A 284 24.90 -0.38 -23.16
CA LYS A 284 24.31 -1.03 -24.35
C LYS A 284 23.70 -2.40 -24.03
N VAL A 285 24.30 -3.13 -23.08
CA VAL A 285 23.70 -4.39 -22.60
C VAL A 285 22.38 -4.11 -21.90
N ARG A 286 22.32 -3.14 -21.03
CA ARG A 286 21.09 -2.79 -20.30
C ARG A 286 19.98 -2.30 -21.25
N GLU A 287 20.37 -1.50 -22.23
CA GLU A 287 19.47 -1.06 -23.31
C GLU A 287 18.95 -2.25 -24.13
N ALA A 288 19.84 -3.17 -24.53
CA ALA A 288 19.47 -4.38 -25.27
C ALA A 288 18.43 -5.23 -24.52
N LEU A 289 18.59 -5.41 -23.21
CA LEU A 289 17.62 -6.17 -22.41
C LEU A 289 16.26 -5.48 -22.37
N ASN A 290 16.22 -4.16 -22.39
CA ASN A 290 14.97 -3.41 -22.46
C ASN A 290 14.23 -3.61 -23.80
N TYR A 291 14.97 -3.66 -24.93
CA TYR A 291 14.40 -4.00 -26.25
C TYR A 291 13.99 -5.47 -26.37
N ALA A 292 14.61 -6.37 -25.60
CA ALA A 292 14.34 -7.80 -25.68
C ALA A 292 13.00 -8.22 -25.08
N ILE A 293 12.33 -7.40 -24.27
CA ILE A 293 11.12 -7.76 -23.52
C ILE A 293 9.85 -7.19 -24.17
N ASN A 294 8.97 -8.09 -24.62
CA ASN A 294 7.64 -7.75 -25.13
C ASN A 294 6.65 -7.53 -24.01
N ARG A 295 6.57 -6.30 -23.48
CA ARG A 295 5.70 -5.94 -22.36
C ARG A 295 4.21 -6.12 -22.65
N PRO A 296 3.66 -5.76 -23.83
CA PRO A 296 2.27 -6.06 -24.15
C PRO A 296 1.93 -7.56 -24.12
N ALA A 297 2.85 -8.42 -24.60
CA ALA A 297 2.66 -9.87 -24.52
C ALA A 297 2.79 -10.37 -23.08
N LEU A 298 3.73 -9.84 -22.28
CA LEU A 298 3.87 -10.13 -20.86
C LEU A 298 2.57 -9.84 -20.11
N VAL A 299 1.94 -8.68 -20.35
CA VAL A 299 0.66 -8.30 -19.74
C VAL A 299 -0.42 -9.35 -20.02
N LYS A 300 -0.51 -9.84 -21.24
CA LYS A 300 -1.50 -10.87 -21.61
C LYS A 300 -1.19 -12.22 -20.95
N VAL A 301 0.07 -12.65 -20.99
CA VAL A 301 0.48 -14.01 -20.55
C VAL A 301 0.51 -14.14 -19.03
N ALA A 302 1.10 -13.16 -18.32
CA ALA A 302 1.31 -13.26 -16.89
C ALA A 302 0.20 -12.59 -16.07
N PHE A 303 -0.39 -11.50 -16.57
CA PHE A 303 -1.34 -10.67 -15.83
C PHE A 303 -2.77 -10.74 -16.41
N ALA A 304 -3.03 -11.57 -17.40
CA ALA A 304 -4.35 -11.72 -18.05
C ALA A 304 -5.00 -10.37 -18.48
N GLY A 305 -4.18 -9.35 -18.79
CA GLY A 305 -4.64 -8.00 -19.11
C GLY A 305 -4.75 -7.05 -17.91
N TYR A 306 -4.59 -7.54 -16.68
CA TYR A 306 -4.71 -6.74 -15.46
C TYR A 306 -3.38 -6.07 -15.04
N ALA A 307 -2.69 -5.50 -16.00
CA ALA A 307 -1.52 -4.65 -15.81
C ALA A 307 -1.38 -3.70 -17.01
N THR A 308 -0.55 -2.67 -16.86
CA THR A 308 -0.16 -1.78 -17.95
C THR A 308 1.36 -1.80 -18.11
N PRO A 309 1.91 -1.78 -19.34
CA PRO A 309 3.34 -1.63 -19.55
C PRO A 309 3.87 -0.40 -18.80
N ALA A 310 5.00 -0.54 -18.13
CA ALA A 310 5.62 0.57 -17.42
C ALA A 310 6.10 1.65 -18.40
N THR A 311 5.77 2.90 -18.09
CA THR A 311 6.14 4.09 -18.88
C THR A 311 7.21 4.96 -18.20
N GLY A 312 7.72 4.53 -17.06
CA GLY A 312 8.72 5.23 -16.26
C GLY A 312 9.25 4.33 -15.15
N VAL A 313 10.08 4.90 -14.29
CA VAL A 313 10.57 4.23 -13.08
C VAL A 313 9.72 4.59 -11.85
N VAL A 314 8.81 5.56 -11.99
CA VAL A 314 7.81 5.94 -10.99
C VAL A 314 6.43 5.68 -11.59
N PRO A 315 5.50 5.01 -10.88
CA PRO A 315 4.14 4.78 -11.36
C PRO A 315 3.40 6.09 -11.68
N PRO A 316 2.60 6.15 -12.76
CA PRO A 316 2.01 7.42 -13.24
C PRO A 316 1.07 8.13 -12.25
N SER A 317 0.49 7.41 -11.28
CA SER A 317 -0.39 7.98 -10.24
C SER A 317 0.36 8.65 -9.09
N ILE A 318 1.68 8.53 -9.04
CA ILE A 318 2.52 9.13 -8.00
C ILE A 318 2.87 10.57 -8.38
N ALA A 319 2.82 11.49 -7.42
CA ALA A 319 3.19 12.88 -7.64
C ALA A 319 4.62 13.00 -8.20
N TYR A 320 4.80 13.86 -9.18
CA TYR A 320 6.05 14.11 -9.93
C TYR A 320 6.53 12.96 -10.81
N ALA A 321 5.72 11.91 -11.04
CA ALA A 321 6.05 10.85 -11.98
C ALA A 321 6.24 11.39 -13.39
N GLN A 322 7.21 10.84 -14.13
CA GLN A 322 7.39 11.08 -15.55
C GLN A 322 6.97 9.86 -16.36
N SER A 323 6.29 10.11 -17.46
CA SER A 323 5.91 9.07 -18.41
C SER A 323 6.68 9.21 -19.70
N TYR A 324 7.35 8.15 -20.09
CA TYR A 324 8.10 8.05 -21.32
C TYR A 324 7.38 7.13 -22.32
N LYS A 325 7.81 7.18 -23.57
CA LYS A 325 7.40 6.14 -24.53
C LYS A 325 7.91 4.79 -24.00
N PRO A 326 7.03 3.80 -23.84
CA PRO A 326 7.46 2.47 -23.39
C PRO A 326 8.56 1.91 -24.30
N TRP A 327 9.49 1.18 -23.71
CA TRP A 327 10.52 0.48 -24.47
C TRP A 327 9.85 -0.45 -25.48
N PRO A 328 10.10 -0.27 -26.80
CA PRO A 328 9.50 -1.14 -27.82
C PRO A 328 10.14 -2.53 -27.76
N TYR A 329 9.39 -3.54 -28.15
CA TYR A 329 9.94 -4.87 -28.36
C TYR A 329 10.64 -4.91 -29.74
N ASP A 330 11.96 -5.04 -29.72
CA ASP A 330 12.78 -5.14 -30.91
C ASP A 330 13.98 -6.07 -30.66
N PRO A 331 13.80 -7.39 -30.85
CA PRO A 331 14.87 -8.36 -30.64
C PRO A 331 16.00 -8.25 -31.67
N VAL A 332 15.79 -7.60 -32.82
CA VAL A 332 16.84 -7.33 -33.82
C VAL A 332 17.76 -6.25 -33.23
N LYS A 333 17.20 -5.13 -32.82
CA LYS A 333 17.94 -4.06 -32.19
C LYS A 333 18.68 -4.54 -30.93
N ALA A 334 18.04 -5.39 -30.12
CA ALA A 334 18.69 -5.98 -28.94
C ALA A 334 19.96 -6.76 -29.30
N ARG A 335 19.91 -7.62 -30.35
CA ARG A 335 21.09 -8.35 -30.80
C ARG A 335 22.18 -7.45 -31.38
N GLU A 336 21.82 -6.38 -32.08
CA GLU A 336 22.79 -5.38 -32.58
C GLU A 336 23.52 -4.72 -31.40
N LEU A 337 22.81 -4.25 -30.38
CA LEU A 337 23.39 -3.63 -29.19
C LEU A 337 24.27 -4.61 -28.42
N LEU A 338 23.87 -5.88 -28.28
CA LEU A 338 24.71 -6.91 -27.66
C LEU A 338 26.01 -7.15 -28.45
N LYS A 339 25.94 -7.20 -29.79
CA LYS A 339 27.12 -7.32 -30.65
C LYS A 339 28.05 -6.12 -30.47
N GLU A 340 27.53 -4.91 -30.47
CA GLU A 340 28.30 -3.68 -30.21
C GLU A 340 28.94 -3.65 -28.84
N ALA A 341 28.27 -4.26 -27.85
CA ALA A 341 28.77 -4.39 -26.48
C ALA A 341 29.81 -5.50 -26.30
N GLY A 342 30.14 -6.27 -27.37
CA GLY A 342 31.12 -7.36 -27.32
C GLY A 342 30.51 -8.73 -27.01
N TYR A 343 29.19 -8.88 -27.07
CA TYR A 343 28.47 -10.14 -26.82
C TYR A 343 27.67 -10.62 -28.03
N PRO A 344 28.29 -10.86 -29.19
CA PRO A 344 27.58 -11.23 -30.43
C PRO A 344 26.80 -12.54 -30.34
N ASN A 345 27.21 -13.44 -29.42
CA ASN A 345 26.54 -14.73 -29.15
C ASN A 345 25.76 -14.73 -27.84
N GLY A 346 25.53 -13.56 -27.24
CA GLY A 346 24.93 -13.41 -25.91
C GLY A 346 25.85 -13.84 -24.77
N PHE A 347 25.26 -14.16 -23.62
CA PHE A 347 25.97 -14.55 -22.40
C PHE A 347 25.06 -15.36 -21.47
N SER A 348 25.65 -15.94 -20.42
CA SER A 348 24.91 -16.60 -19.33
C SER A 348 24.84 -15.68 -18.12
N THR A 349 23.68 -15.69 -17.41
CA THR A 349 23.47 -14.89 -16.20
C THR A 349 22.44 -15.55 -15.28
N THR A 350 22.19 -14.96 -14.11
CA THR A 350 21.15 -15.41 -13.17
C THR A 350 20.05 -14.36 -13.02
N LEU A 351 18.82 -14.81 -12.85
CA LEU A 351 17.64 -13.99 -12.55
C LEU A 351 17.03 -14.51 -11.24
N TRP A 352 17.19 -13.75 -10.18
CA TRP A 352 16.69 -14.09 -8.86
C TRP A 352 15.31 -13.50 -8.60
N SER A 353 14.50 -14.19 -7.78
CA SER A 353 13.24 -13.66 -7.28
C SER A 353 12.84 -14.32 -5.97
N SER A 354 12.31 -13.53 -5.05
CA SER A 354 11.63 -14.01 -3.84
C SER A 354 10.11 -14.15 -4.01
N HIS A 355 9.57 -13.81 -5.18
CA HIS A 355 8.16 -13.99 -5.51
C HIS A 355 7.94 -15.37 -6.15
N ASN A 356 7.19 -16.25 -5.44
CA ASN A 356 6.98 -17.65 -5.85
C ASN A 356 5.54 -17.96 -6.28
N HIS A 357 4.63 -16.97 -6.29
CA HIS A 357 3.26 -17.17 -6.75
C HIS A 357 3.17 -17.34 -8.28
N SER A 358 2.06 -17.88 -8.77
CA SER A 358 1.86 -18.26 -10.18
C SER A 358 2.17 -17.14 -11.18
N THR A 359 1.73 -15.91 -10.90
CA THR A 359 1.99 -14.76 -11.77
C THR A 359 3.49 -14.47 -11.86
N ALA A 360 4.22 -14.48 -10.74
CA ALA A 360 5.67 -14.26 -10.74
C ALA A 360 6.40 -15.34 -11.52
N GLN A 361 6.01 -16.60 -11.39
CA GLN A 361 6.57 -17.71 -12.16
C GLN A 361 6.36 -17.50 -13.67
N LYS A 362 5.15 -17.08 -14.09
CA LYS A 362 4.87 -16.74 -15.50
C LYS A 362 5.75 -15.57 -15.99
N VAL A 363 5.95 -14.52 -15.18
CA VAL A 363 6.84 -13.39 -15.51
C VAL A 363 8.28 -13.85 -15.70
N LEU A 364 8.80 -14.65 -14.78
CA LEU A 364 10.18 -15.17 -14.84
C LEU A 364 10.41 -16.07 -16.06
N GLN A 365 9.50 -17.01 -16.31
CA GLN A 365 9.56 -17.90 -17.47
C GLN A 365 9.46 -17.13 -18.80
N PHE A 366 8.52 -16.18 -18.88
CA PHE A 366 8.38 -15.32 -20.05
C PHE A 366 9.64 -14.51 -20.30
N THR A 367 10.19 -13.87 -19.25
CA THR A 367 11.45 -13.11 -19.36
C THR A 367 12.61 -14.00 -19.81
N GLN A 368 12.77 -15.17 -19.24
CA GLN A 368 13.79 -16.14 -19.62
C GLN A 368 13.71 -16.51 -21.11
N GLN A 369 12.49 -16.78 -21.59
CA GLN A 369 12.26 -17.10 -23.02
C GLN A 369 12.58 -15.93 -23.94
N GLN A 370 12.18 -14.70 -23.56
CA GLN A 370 12.48 -13.50 -24.35
C GLN A 370 13.99 -13.22 -24.44
N LEU A 371 14.70 -13.35 -23.33
CA LEU A 371 16.16 -13.19 -23.28
C LEU A 371 16.88 -14.27 -24.10
N ALA A 372 16.38 -15.51 -24.08
CA ALA A 372 16.94 -16.59 -24.89
C ALA A 372 16.88 -16.31 -26.41
N GLN A 373 15.85 -15.58 -26.88
CA GLN A 373 15.73 -15.20 -28.30
C GLN A 373 16.85 -14.27 -28.79
N VAL A 374 17.49 -13.57 -27.86
CA VAL A 374 18.64 -12.68 -28.17
C VAL A 374 19.98 -13.26 -27.68
N GLY A 375 20.01 -14.57 -27.38
CA GLY A 375 21.23 -15.30 -27.00
C GLY A 375 21.59 -15.26 -25.51
N ILE A 376 20.74 -14.65 -24.66
CA ILE A 376 21.02 -14.56 -23.22
C ILE A 376 20.40 -15.75 -22.49
N LYS A 377 21.25 -16.55 -21.81
CA LYS A 377 20.85 -17.71 -21.00
C LYS A 377 20.68 -17.27 -19.55
N ALA A 378 19.48 -16.90 -19.16
CA ALA A 378 19.15 -16.50 -17.79
C ALA A 378 18.71 -17.74 -16.98
N GLN A 379 19.46 -18.10 -15.93
CA GLN A 379 19.06 -19.11 -14.97
C GLN A 379 18.17 -18.46 -13.92
N VAL A 380 16.92 -18.92 -13.83
CA VAL A 380 15.98 -18.44 -12.79
C VAL A 380 16.32 -19.12 -11.45
N THR A 381 16.45 -18.33 -10.41
CA THR A 381 16.73 -18.77 -9.04
C THR A 381 15.65 -18.24 -8.10
N ALA A 382 14.81 -19.14 -7.62
CA ALA A 382 13.83 -18.84 -6.57
C ALA A 382 14.53 -18.79 -5.21
N ILE A 383 14.28 -17.73 -4.44
CA ILE A 383 14.80 -17.55 -3.06
C ILE A 383 13.63 -17.28 -2.11
N ASP A 384 13.79 -17.63 -0.85
CA ASP A 384 12.81 -17.27 0.17
C ASP A 384 13.04 -15.87 0.76
N ALA A 385 12.16 -15.44 1.68
CA ALA A 385 12.23 -14.13 2.29
C ALA A 385 13.50 -13.92 3.14
N GLY A 386 13.97 -15.00 3.82
CA GLY A 386 15.20 -14.95 4.60
C GLY A 386 16.43 -14.82 3.71
N GLN A 387 16.49 -15.59 2.63
CA GLN A 387 17.53 -15.48 1.61
C GLN A 387 17.51 -14.10 0.93
N ARG A 388 16.33 -13.54 0.65
CA ARG A 388 16.21 -12.17 0.14
C ARG A 388 16.85 -11.17 1.10
N ALA A 389 16.50 -11.23 2.37
CA ALA A 389 17.04 -10.33 3.39
C ALA A 389 18.58 -10.49 3.52
N ALA A 390 19.09 -11.72 3.49
CA ALA A 390 20.52 -11.99 3.66
C ALA A 390 21.35 -11.70 2.40
N GLU A 391 20.89 -12.13 1.23
CA GLU A 391 21.70 -12.16 0.00
C GLU A 391 21.49 -10.94 -0.91
N VAL A 392 20.27 -10.36 -0.91
CA VAL A 392 19.92 -9.23 -1.78
C VAL A 392 19.98 -7.91 -1.02
N GLU A 393 19.41 -7.86 0.18
CA GLU A 393 19.28 -6.63 0.97
C GLU A 393 20.40 -6.48 2.02
N GLY A 394 20.99 -7.59 2.48
CA GLY A 394 22.03 -7.60 3.52
C GLY A 394 23.47 -7.50 3.01
N LYS A 395 23.72 -7.76 1.71
CA LYS A 395 25.06 -7.76 1.14
C LYS A 395 25.36 -6.49 0.36
N GLY A 396 26.50 -5.89 0.66
CA GLY A 396 27.04 -4.77 -0.11
C GLY A 396 27.52 -5.18 -1.51
N GLN A 397 27.87 -4.19 -2.32
CA GLN A 397 28.24 -4.34 -3.73
C GLN A 397 29.33 -5.40 -3.99
N LYS A 398 30.36 -5.46 -3.13
CA LYS A 398 31.49 -6.40 -3.31
C LYS A 398 31.13 -7.85 -3.02
N GLU A 399 30.12 -8.07 -2.19
CA GLU A 399 29.71 -9.39 -1.70
C GLU A 399 28.48 -9.93 -2.43
N SER A 400 27.77 -9.07 -3.16
CA SER A 400 26.53 -9.44 -3.84
C SER A 400 26.77 -10.43 -4.98
N GLY A 401 26.10 -11.59 -4.89
CA GLY A 401 26.02 -12.59 -5.96
C GLY A 401 24.92 -12.28 -6.98
N VAL A 402 24.08 -11.30 -6.72
CA VAL A 402 22.92 -10.95 -7.56
C VAL A 402 23.38 -10.30 -8.85
N ARG A 403 22.84 -10.79 -9.97
CA ARG A 403 23.07 -10.22 -11.32
C ARG A 403 21.82 -9.49 -11.80
N MET A 404 20.69 -10.18 -11.84
CA MET A 404 19.38 -9.62 -12.09
C MET A 404 18.43 -10.05 -10.97
N PHE A 405 17.55 -9.14 -10.54
CA PHE A 405 16.59 -9.41 -9.48
C PHE A 405 15.20 -8.90 -9.86
N TYR A 406 14.24 -9.84 -10.00
CA TYR A 406 12.83 -9.52 -10.22
C TYR A 406 12.16 -9.19 -8.89
N THR A 407 11.56 -8.02 -8.79
CA THR A 407 10.86 -7.55 -7.61
C THR A 407 9.80 -6.52 -7.98
N GLY A 408 9.24 -5.85 -6.98
CA GLY A 408 8.31 -4.75 -7.14
C GLY A 408 8.47 -3.71 -6.05
N TRP A 409 7.98 -2.52 -6.33
CA TRP A 409 7.98 -1.41 -5.39
C TRP A 409 6.64 -0.68 -5.39
N SER A 410 6.22 -0.28 -4.20
CA SER A 410 5.02 0.54 -3.96
C SER A 410 5.44 1.88 -3.35
N ALA A 411 5.25 2.98 -4.07
CA ALA A 411 5.57 4.32 -3.60
C ALA A 411 4.48 4.86 -2.66
N SER A 412 4.30 4.19 -1.52
CA SER A 412 3.18 4.34 -0.58
C SER A 412 3.07 5.71 0.11
N THR A 413 4.09 6.58 -0.01
CA THR A 413 4.01 7.97 0.45
C THR A 413 3.26 8.88 -0.53
N GLY A 414 2.96 8.40 -1.75
CA GLY A 414 2.29 9.20 -2.79
C GLY A 414 3.19 10.21 -3.49
N GLU A 415 4.50 10.26 -3.19
CA GLU A 415 5.47 11.16 -3.81
C GLU A 415 6.65 10.40 -4.43
N ALA A 416 7.23 10.98 -5.49
CA ALA A 416 8.33 10.39 -6.27
C ALA A 416 9.58 10.09 -5.43
N ASP A 417 9.84 10.81 -4.35
CA ASP A 417 11.00 10.54 -3.49
C ASP A 417 11.05 9.09 -3.04
N TRP A 418 9.94 8.53 -2.57
CA TRP A 418 9.88 7.13 -2.10
C TRP A 418 10.01 6.09 -3.22
N ALA A 419 9.86 6.50 -4.48
CA ALA A 419 10.13 5.67 -5.66
C ALA A 419 11.55 5.87 -6.21
N LEU A 420 12.24 6.93 -5.85
CA LEU A 420 13.54 7.29 -6.43
C LEU A 420 14.69 7.14 -5.42
N SER A 421 14.63 7.84 -4.30
CA SER A 421 15.74 7.87 -3.35
C SER A 421 16.14 6.50 -2.79
N PRO A 422 15.21 5.65 -2.31
CA PRO A 422 15.58 4.33 -1.79
C PRO A 422 16.17 3.38 -2.84
N LEU A 423 15.84 3.60 -4.13
CA LEU A 423 16.06 2.65 -5.21
C LEU A 423 17.19 3.05 -6.16
N PHE A 424 17.56 4.35 -6.20
CA PHE A 424 18.54 4.85 -7.17
C PHE A 424 19.61 5.76 -6.59
N ALA A 425 19.43 6.35 -5.38
CA ALA A 425 20.47 7.17 -4.79
C ALA A 425 21.69 6.32 -4.38
N SER A 426 22.89 6.82 -4.63
CA SER A 426 24.14 6.07 -4.44
C SER A 426 24.38 5.64 -2.99
N GLN A 427 23.97 6.47 -2.01
CA GLN A 427 24.09 6.16 -0.58
C GLN A 427 23.10 5.07 -0.09
N ASN A 428 22.15 4.67 -0.94
CA ASN A 428 21.06 3.73 -0.60
C ASN A 428 21.28 2.32 -1.17
N TRP A 429 22.53 1.98 -1.48
CA TRP A 429 22.92 0.60 -1.78
C TRP A 429 22.68 -0.32 -0.58
N PRO A 430 22.34 -1.59 -0.79
CA PRO A 430 22.36 -2.58 0.28
C PRO A 430 23.70 -2.58 1.04
N PRO A 431 23.71 -2.75 2.36
CA PRO A 431 22.57 -3.02 3.24
C PRO A 431 21.84 -1.77 3.76
N THR A 432 22.15 -0.56 3.26
CA THR A 432 21.56 0.69 3.76
C THR A 432 20.08 0.78 3.42
N LEU A 433 19.73 0.61 2.13
CA LEU A 433 18.34 0.55 1.61
C LEU A 433 18.26 -0.41 0.41
N PHE A 434 17.45 -0.08 -0.59
CA PHE A 434 16.96 -1.02 -1.61
C PHE A 434 17.47 -0.76 -3.03
N ASN A 435 18.56 0.01 -3.19
CA ASN A 435 19.20 0.20 -4.51
C ASN A 435 19.96 -1.07 -4.94
N THR A 436 19.21 -2.13 -5.20
CA THR A 436 19.73 -3.47 -5.57
C THR A 436 20.39 -3.52 -6.93
N ALA A 437 20.27 -2.46 -7.73
CA ALA A 437 21.03 -2.28 -8.96
C ALA A 437 22.47 -1.80 -8.70
N PHE A 438 22.78 -1.36 -7.49
CA PHE A 438 24.02 -0.67 -7.15
C PHE A 438 24.30 0.52 -8.09
N TYR A 439 23.20 1.16 -8.51
CA TYR A 439 23.26 2.31 -9.40
C TYR A 439 23.90 3.51 -8.68
N SER A 440 24.70 4.28 -9.40
CA SER A 440 25.34 5.48 -8.89
C SER A 440 25.48 6.51 -9.99
N ASN A 441 24.90 7.68 -9.79
CA ASN A 441 25.05 8.83 -10.67
C ASN A 441 24.97 10.11 -9.82
N LYS A 442 26.06 10.86 -9.78
CA LYS A 442 26.14 12.07 -8.95
C LYS A 442 25.08 13.12 -9.31
N GLN A 443 24.75 13.28 -10.58
CA GLN A 443 23.71 14.24 -10.99
C GLN A 443 22.32 13.82 -10.46
N VAL A 444 22.02 12.51 -10.51
CA VAL A 444 20.78 11.97 -9.93
C VAL A 444 20.75 12.23 -8.43
N ASP A 445 21.83 11.91 -7.72
CA ASP A 445 21.95 12.16 -6.27
C ASP A 445 21.74 13.65 -5.93
N ASP A 446 22.35 14.54 -6.69
CA ASP A 446 22.24 15.99 -6.50
C ASP A 446 20.79 16.48 -6.76
N PHE A 447 20.11 15.99 -7.80
CA PHE A 447 18.71 16.35 -8.09
C PHE A 447 17.76 15.85 -7.01
N LEU A 448 17.93 14.62 -6.55
CA LEU A 448 17.11 14.05 -5.48
C LEU A 448 17.30 14.82 -4.17
N ALA A 449 18.56 15.12 -3.81
CA ALA A 449 18.88 15.88 -2.61
C ALA A 449 18.32 17.32 -2.66
N GLN A 450 18.35 17.97 -3.84
CA GLN A 450 17.79 19.31 -4.02
C GLN A 450 16.25 19.29 -3.96
N ALA A 451 15.60 18.27 -4.54
CA ALA A 451 14.14 18.13 -4.49
C ALA A 451 13.61 18.04 -3.06
N LEU A 452 14.37 17.42 -2.15
CA LEU A 452 14.02 17.32 -0.74
C LEU A 452 14.20 18.62 0.05
N LYS A 453 14.93 19.61 -0.50
CA LYS A 453 15.17 20.91 0.16
C LYS A 453 14.19 22.00 -0.26
N THR A 454 13.39 21.79 -1.29
CA THR A 454 12.44 22.79 -1.77
C THR A 454 10.99 22.37 -1.56
N ASN A 455 10.14 23.32 -1.19
CA ASN A 455 8.69 23.15 -1.13
C ASN A 455 7.97 23.74 -2.38
N ASP A 456 8.72 24.30 -3.33
CA ASP A 456 8.16 24.78 -4.59
C ASP A 456 7.81 23.60 -5.52
N PRO A 457 6.52 23.38 -5.85
CA PRO A 457 6.10 22.27 -6.69
C PRO A 457 6.69 22.31 -8.11
N ALA A 458 6.93 23.50 -8.67
CA ALA A 458 7.49 23.64 -10.01
C ALA A 458 8.97 23.22 -10.01
N GLU A 459 9.72 23.61 -8.99
CA GLU A 459 11.12 23.22 -8.83
C GLU A 459 11.25 21.72 -8.51
N LYS A 460 10.39 21.16 -7.64
CA LYS A 460 10.32 19.72 -7.42
C LYS A 460 10.07 18.96 -8.72
N THR A 461 9.11 19.41 -9.52
CA THR A 461 8.80 18.81 -10.82
C THR A 461 10.03 18.81 -11.73
N ARG A 462 10.75 19.93 -11.83
CA ARG A 462 11.97 20.06 -12.64
C ARG A 462 13.07 19.09 -12.17
N LEU A 463 13.29 19.02 -10.87
CA LEU A 463 14.37 18.22 -10.27
C LEU A 463 14.08 16.73 -10.39
N TYR A 464 12.88 16.28 -10.02
CA TYR A 464 12.49 14.88 -10.16
C TYR A 464 12.42 14.43 -11.62
N LYS A 465 12.01 15.33 -12.54
CA LYS A 465 12.06 15.03 -13.97
C LYS A 465 13.51 14.81 -14.44
N ALA A 466 14.44 15.70 -14.07
CA ALA A 466 15.83 15.59 -14.46
C ALA A 466 16.47 14.29 -13.96
N ALA A 467 16.17 13.89 -12.72
CA ALA A 467 16.64 12.61 -12.17
C ALA A 467 16.06 11.42 -12.95
N GLN A 468 14.74 11.41 -13.21
CA GLN A 468 14.07 10.33 -13.93
C GLN A 468 14.52 10.22 -15.39
N ASP A 469 14.79 11.35 -16.07
CA ASP A 469 15.31 11.36 -17.45
C ASP A 469 16.66 10.60 -17.53
N ILE A 470 17.57 10.87 -16.59
CA ILE A 470 18.87 10.19 -16.55
C ILE A 470 18.70 8.70 -16.24
N ILE A 471 17.92 8.36 -15.21
CA ILE A 471 17.69 6.97 -14.82
C ILE A 471 17.06 6.17 -15.98
N TRP A 472 16.11 6.76 -16.70
CA TRP A 472 15.46 6.12 -17.84
C TRP A 472 16.46 5.85 -18.98
N GLN A 473 17.33 6.81 -19.27
CA GLN A 473 18.37 6.70 -20.30
C GLN A 473 19.44 5.67 -19.93
N GLU A 474 19.90 5.67 -18.69
CA GLU A 474 20.96 4.76 -18.22
C GLU A 474 20.47 3.34 -17.94
N SER A 475 19.15 3.16 -17.84
CA SER A 475 18.45 1.86 -17.80
C SER A 475 19.03 0.88 -16.75
N PRO A 476 19.16 1.23 -15.45
CA PRO A 476 19.62 0.28 -14.43
C PRO A 476 18.58 -0.82 -14.17
N TRP A 477 17.35 -0.63 -14.64
CA TRP A 477 16.24 -1.56 -14.57
C TRP A 477 15.74 -1.98 -15.95
N ILE A 478 14.99 -3.10 -15.95
CA ILE A 478 14.01 -3.43 -16.97
C ILE A 478 12.64 -3.17 -16.32
N PRO A 479 12.06 -1.97 -16.48
CA PRO A 479 10.70 -1.70 -16.00
C PRO A 479 9.73 -2.58 -16.79
N LEU A 480 8.88 -3.35 -16.10
CA LEU A 480 7.98 -4.30 -16.75
C LEU A 480 6.57 -3.74 -16.86
N VAL A 481 5.87 -3.66 -15.75
CA VAL A 481 4.46 -3.28 -15.70
C VAL A 481 4.13 -2.54 -14.41
N VAL A 482 3.02 -1.80 -14.42
CA VAL A 482 2.27 -1.39 -13.23
C VAL A 482 1.05 -2.31 -13.13
N GLU A 483 0.91 -3.03 -12.02
CA GLU A 483 -0.20 -3.96 -11.79
C GLU A 483 -1.51 -3.21 -11.58
N LYS A 484 -2.65 -3.88 -11.87
CA LYS A 484 -3.96 -3.47 -11.38
C LYS A 484 -4.35 -4.31 -10.18
N LEU A 485 -5.08 -3.71 -9.26
CA LEU A 485 -5.67 -4.39 -8.12
C LEU A 485 -6.99 -5.03 -8.57
N VAL A 486 -7.02 -6.35 -8.61
CA VAL A 486 -8.23 -7.09 -8.99
C VAL A 486 -8.94 -7.54 -7.72
N SER A 487 -10.15 -7.04 -7.53
CA SER A 487 -11.04 -7.37 -6.44
C SER A 487 -12.44 -7.67 -6.97
N ALA A 488 -13.29 -8.22 -6.14
CA ALA A 488 -14.68 -8.38 -6.47
C ALA A 488 -15.55 -8.19 -5.22
N HIS A 489 -16.77 -7.74 -5.41
CA HIS A 489 -17.71 -7.49 -4.32
C HIS A 489 -19.16 -7.81 -4.70
N SER A 490 -20.01 -8.04 -3.70
CA SER A 490 -21.45 -8.06 -3.88
C SER A 490 -21.94 -6.69 -4.36
N LYS A 491 -22.82 -6.64 -5.34
CA LYS A 491 -23.44 -5.40 -5.82
C LYS A 491 -24.22 -4.62 -4.75
N ASN A 492 -24.58 -5.30 -3.67
CA ASN A 492 -25.26 -4.67 -2.53
C ASN A 492 -24.27 -3.89 -1.63
N LEU A 493 -22.96 -4.13 -1.75
CA LEU A 493 -21.94 -3.37 -1.04
C LEU A 493 -21.52 -2.16 -1.87
N THR A 494 -21.71 -0.97 -1.35
CA THR A 494 -21.44 0.31 -2.01
C THR A 494 -20.62 1.23 -1.12
N GLY A 495 -20.11 2.35 -1.65
CA GLY A 495 -19.45 3.41 -0.86
C GLY A 495 -18.06 3.06 -0.32
N PHE A 496 -17.50 1.90 -0.64
CA PHE A 496 -16.12 1.56 -0.35
C PHE A 496 -15.22 1.91 -1.55
N TRP A 497 -13.91 1.98 -1.30
CA TRP A 497 -12.94 2.04 -2.40
C TRP A 497 -11.62 1.35 -2.02
N ILE A 498 -10.89 0.96 -3.07
CA ILE A 498 -9.54 0.42 -2.95
C ILE A 498 -8.57 1.52 -3.35
N MET A 499 -7.62 1.79 -2.48
CA MET A 499 -6.56 2.75 -2.76
C MET A 499 -5.46 2.11 -3.63
N PRO A 500 -4.76 2.89 -4.46
CA PRO A 500 -3.67 2.36 -5.28
C PRO A 500 -2.53 1.71 -4.48
N ASP A 501 -2.39 2.02 -3.19
CA ASP A 501 -1.44 1.40 -2.25
C ASP A 501 -1.93 0.05 -1.68
N THR A 502 -3.06 -0.48 -2.18
CA THR A 502 -3.79 -1.65 -1.68
C THR A 502 -4.49 -1.46 -0.34
N GLY A 503 -4.58 -0.23 0.15
CA GLY A 503 -5.42 0.11 1.29
C GLY A 503 -6.90 0.03 0.93
N PHE A 504 -7.74 -0.30 1.91
CA PHE A 504 -9.20 -0.27 1.75
C PHE A 504 -9.79 0.85 2.59
N SER A 505 -10.82 1.49 2.09
CA SER A 505 -11.67 2.38 2.88
C SER A 505 -13.11 1.86 2.88
N PHE A 506 -13.59 1.56 4.08
CA PHE A 506 -14.98 1.18 4.33
C PHE A 506 -15.69 2.23 5.20
N GLU A 507 -15.13 3.43 5.32
CA GLU A 507 -15.68 4.53 6.12
C GLU A 507 -17.08 4.92 5.64
N ASP A 508 -17.25 5.11 4.33
CA ASP A 508 -18.52 5.45 3.68
C ASP A 508 -19.31 4.23 3.20
N ALA A 509 -18.80 3.02 3.46
CA ALA A 509 -19.37 1.80 2.95
C ALA A 509 -20.78 1.57 3.50
N ASP A 510 -21.68 1.07 2.63
CA ASP A 510 -23.07 0.77 2.95
C ASP A 510 -23.46 -0.59 2.33
N LEU A 511 -24.29 -1.33 3.03
CA LEU A 511 -24.87 -2.58 2.56
C LEU A 511 -26.38 -2.38 2.36
N GLN A 512 -26.82 -2.56 1.10
CA GLN A 512 -28.22 -2.37 0.68
C GLN A 512 -29.02 -3.68 0.73
#